data_e2f7a76767c5a80df4e27832790618e0
#
_entry.id   e2f7a76767c5a80df4e27832790618e0
#
_cell.length_a   1.000
_cell.length_b   1.000
_cell.length_c   1.000
_cell.angle_alpha   90.00
_cell.angle_beta   90.00
_cell.angle_gamma   90.00
#
_symmetry.space_group_name_H-M   'P 1'
#
loop_
_entity.id
_entity.type
_entity.pdbx_description
1 polymer ?
#
loop_
_entity_poly.entity_id
_entity_poly.type
_entity_poly.pdbx_seq_one_letter_code
_entity_poly.pdbx_strand_id
1 'polypeptide(L)'
;MSRGLYKQPGGKLVGVSVRLSDAVPAYSRECASSTQSVEQCRIDGDFFLDGDDKDSRRLLQDLENLLQSQQSASVRDITRRLQAITANYPNVRLVGMTEEGIAIAFLRAITGSESCNAEDATNNGNIARSTKQYSGKQPEMHNALTQEEYLERWRVLKPTVIHDKPRNPNEQMETDIAWAREVAADKREPTLLIWEWAAP
;
A
#
# COMPACT_ATOMS: atom_id res chain seq x y z
N MET A 1 -5.71 14.13 7.91
CA MET A 1 -5.82 12.96 7.03
C MET A 1 -4.81 11.94 7.54
N SER A 2 -5.24 10.74 7.88
CA SER A 2 -4.40 9.65 8.38
C SER A 2 -4.19 8.62 7.27
N ARG A 3 -3.03 7.93 7.25
CA ARG A 3 -2.70 6.94 6.21
C ARG A 3 -2.16 5.68 6.84
N GLY A 4 -2.70 4.54 6.43
CA GLY A 4 -2.18 3.22 6.77
C GLY A 4 -1.61 2.54 5.54
N LEU A 5 -0.49 1.84 5.71
CA LEU A 5 0.21 1.13 4.65
C LEU A 5 0.31 -0.36 5.02
N TYR A 6 0.15 -1.21 4.01
CA TYR A 6 0.39 -2.63 4.14
C TYR A 6 1.12 -3.18 2.92
N LYS A 7 2.22 -3.87 3.16
CA LYS A 7 2.96 -4.60 2.12
C LYS A 7 2.48 -6.03 2.10
N GLN A 8 1.76 -6.39 1.03
CA GLN A 8 1.29 -7.74 0.82
C GLN A 8 2.49 -8.70 0.66
N PRO A 9 2.58 -9.81 1.41
CA PRO A 9 3.60 -10.82 1.20
C PRO A 9 3.56 -11.34 -0.24
N GLY A 10 4.67 -11.25 -0.96
CA GLY A 10 4.73 -11.62 -2.38
C GLY A 10 3.92 -10.72 -3.34
N GLY A 11 3.29 -9.67 -2.83
CA GLY A 11 2.47 -8.73 -3.59
C GLY A 11 3.02 -7.31 -3.60
N LYS A 12 2.11 -6.35 -3.76
CA LYS A 12 2.39 -4.93 -3.89
C LYS A 12 2.13 -4.17 -2.57
N LEU A 13 2.45 -2.88 -2.54
CA LEU A 13 2.11 -1.99 -1.44
C LEU A 13 0.68 -1.49 -1.62
N VAL A 14 -0.11 -1.58 -0.55
CA VAL A 14 -1.46 -1.03 -0.46
C VAL A 14 -1.47 0.09 0.56
N GLY A 15 -2.01 1.23 0.20
CA GLY A 15 -2.24 2.38 1.07
C GLY A 15 -3.73 2.68 1.19
N VAL A 16 -4.16 3.02 2.41
CA VAL A 16 -5.50 3.56 2.65
C VAL A 16 -5.36 4.87 3.39
N SER A 17 -5.91 5.92 2.81
CA SER A 17 -5.94 7.26 3.39
C SER A 17 -7.35 7.58 3.88
N VAL A 18 -7.48 8.00 5.15
CA VAL A 18 -8.77 8.33 5.75
C VAL A 18 -8.78 9.75 6.29
N ARG A 19 -9.93 10.43 6.15
CA ARG A 19 -10.27 11.63 6.89
C ARG A 19 -11.33 11.25 7.91
N LEU A 20 -11.02 11.47 9.18
CA LEU A 20 -11.96 11.26 10.28
C LEU A 20 -12.72 12.56 10.54
N SER A 21 -13.99 12.46 10.92
CA SER A 21 -14.75 13.62 11.41
C SER A 21 -14.12 14.13 12.69
N ASP A 22 -14.06 15.45 12.83
CA ASP A 22 -13.71 16.05 14.11
C ASP A 22 -14.73 15.56 15.15
N ALA A 23 -14.23 15.01 16.26
CA ALA A 23 -15.08 14.60 17.37
C ALA A 23 -15.93 15.80 17.79
N VAL A 24 -17.25 15.66 17.76
CA VAL A 24 -18.17 16.70 18.25
C VAL A 24 -17.73 17.05 19.67
N PRO A 25 -17.50 18.34 20.00
CA PRO A 25 -17.05 18.74 21.32
C PRO A 25 -18.04 18.23 22.36
N ALA A 26 -17.51 17.50 23.34
CA ALA A 26 -18.25 16.83 24.39
C ALA A 26 -19.01 17.85 25.29
N TYR A 27 -20.26 18.16 24.95
CA TYR A 27 -21.22 18.80 25.85
C TYR A 27 -22.25 17.81 26.40
N SER A 28 -22.05 16.52 26.25
CA SER A 28 -22.87 15.47 26.86
C SER A 28 -21.98 14.29 27.26
N ARG A 29 -21.38 14.41 28.45
CA ARG A 29 -20.71 13.31 29.13
C ARG A 29 -21.75 12.43 29.80
N GLU A 30 -22.37 11.54 29.05
CA GLU A 30 -22.97 10.31 29.59
C GLU A 30 -22.99 9.28 28.43
N CYS A 31 -22.21 8.22 28.57
CA CYS A 31 -22.15 7.07 27.67
C CYS A 31 -21.74 7.34 26.21
N ALA A 32 -20.51 7.79 25.98
CA ALA A 32 -20.01 7.91 24.62
C ALA A 32 -18.71 7.12 24.43
N SER A 33 -18.84 5.93 23.87
CA SER A 33 -17.82 5.46 22.92
C SER A 33 -17.84 6.45 21.75
N SER A 34 -16.92 7.39 21.70
CA SER A 34 -16.80 8.35 20.60
C SER A 34 -16.37 7.59 19.36
N THR A 35 -17.36 7.13 18.59
CA THR A 35 -17.14 6.50 17.30
C THR A 35 -16.82 7.62 16.31
N GLN A 36 -15.53 7.89 16.06
CA GLN A 36 -15.11 8.75 14.97
C GLN A 36 -15.63 8.15 13.67
N SER A 37 -16.39 8.90 12.90
CA SER A 37 -16.85 8.48 11.58
C SER A 37 -15.80 8.82 10.53
N VAL A 38 -15.68 7.96 9.52
CA VAL A 38 -14.80 8.20 8.37
C VAL A 38 -15.57 9.08 7.37
N GLU A 39 -15.13 10.33 7.17
CA GLU A 39 -15.72 11.24 6.20
C GLU A 39 -15.29 10.96 4.77
N GLN A 40 -14.05 10.52 4.60
CA GLN A 40 -13.47 10.21 3.31
C GLN A 40 -12.49 9.07 3.45
N CYS A 41 -12.54 8.13 2.50
CA CYS A 41 -11.60 7.02 2.37
C CYS A 41 -11.09 6.97 0.94
N ARG A 42 -9.79 6.69 0.76
CA ARG A 42 -9.17 6.48 -0.54
C ARG A 42 -8.17 5.36 -0.47
N ILE A 43 -8.23 4.46 -1.45
CA ILE A 43 -7.29 3.35 -1.62
C ILE A 43 -6.29 3.75 -2.70
N ASP A 44 -5.00 3.61 -2.43
CA ASP A 44 -3.91 3.86 -3.36
C ASP A 44 -2.76 2.84 -3.17
N GLY A 45 -1.78 2.84 -4.06
CA GLY A 45 -0.62 1.97 -3.94
C GLY A 45 -0.05 1.53 -5.30
N ASP A 46 0.78 0.49 -5.27
CA ASP A 46 1.45 -0.06 -6.47
C ASP A 46 0.60 -1.10 -7.20
N PHE A 47 -0.58 -1.42 -6.69
CA PHE A 47 -1.49 -2.41 -7.27
C PHE A 47 -2.15 -1.91 -8.55
N PHE A 48 -2.77 -2.82 -9.28
CA PHE A 48 -3.67 -2.48 -10.38
C PHE A 48 -4.88 -3.42 -10.43
N LEU A 49 -5.89 -3.00 -11.16
CA LEU A 49 -7.11 -3.75 -11.42
C LEU A 49 -7.05 -4.25 -12.86
N ASP A 50 -7.12 -5.57 -13.03
CA ASP A 50 -7.13 -6.22 -14.34
C ASP A 50 -8.57 -6.49 -14.74
N GLY A 51 -9.07 -5.76 -15.73
CA GLY A 51 -10.44 -5.80 -16.20
C GLY A 51 -10.83 -4.56 -16.99
N ASP A 52 -12.12 -4.42 -17.30
CA ASP A 52 -12.63 -3.22 -17.98
C ASP A 52 -12.45 -1.97 -17.10
N ASP A 53 -12.01 -0.87 -17.72
CA ASP A 53 -11.74 0.40 -17.04
C ASP A 53 -12.92 0.94 -16.23
N LYS A 54 -14.13 0.80 -16.77
CA LYS A 54 -15.35 1.29 -16.13
C LYS A 54 -15.69 0.48 -14.90
N ASP A 55 -15.60 -0.84 -15.00
CA ASP A 55 -15.90 -1.75 -13.89
C ASP A 55 -14.79 -1.70 -12.84
N SER A 56 -13.53 -1.54 -13.24
CA SER A 56 -12.39 -1.34 -12.34
C SER A 56 -12.54 -0.08 -11.49
N ARG A 57 -12.94 1.05 -12.09
CA ARG A 57 -13.20 2.30 -11.36
C ARG A 57 -14.40 2.18 -10.42
N ARG A 58 -15.46 1.48 -10.84
CA ARG A 58 -16.64 1.24 -10.00
C ARG A 58 -16.30 0.35 -8.81
N LEU A 59 -15.59 -0.74 -9.05
CA LEU A 59 -15.13 -1.60 -7.96
C LEU A 59 -14.34 -0.80 -6.93
N LEU A 60 -13.35 -0.02 -7.37
CA LEU A 60 -12.53 0.79 -6.45
C LEU A 60 -13.40 1.75 -5.64
N GLN A 61 -14.34 2.44 -6.30
CA GLN A 61 -15.27 3.37 -5.63
C GLN A 61 -16.16 2.65 -4.61
N ASP A 62 -16.67 1.45 -4.93
CA ASP A 62 -17.52 0.68 -4.02
C ASP A 62 -16.74 0.16 -2.81
N LEU A 63 -15.47 -0.24 -3.00
CA LEU A 63 -14.58 -0.60 -1.90
C LEU A 63 -14.30 0.61 -0.98
N GLU A 64 -14.03 1.79 -1.54
CA GLU A 64 -13.83 3.03 -0.78
C GLU A 64 -15.09 3.45 -0.02
N ASN A 65 -16.28 3.36 -0.66
CA ASN A 65 -17.57 3.67 -0.04
C ASN A 65 -17.88 2.71 1.12
N LEU A 66 -17.57 1.42 0.96
CA LEU A 66 -17.71 0.46 2.06
C LEU A 66 -16.85 0.86 3.25
N LEU A 67 -15.57 1.14 3.02
CA LEU A 67 -14.64 1.51 4.08
C LEU A 67 -15.05 2.82 4.78
N GLN A 68 -15.61 3.76 4.03
CA GLN A 68 -16.13 5.01 4.58
C GLN A 68 -17.32 4.79 5.50
N SER A 69 -18.19 3.83 5.19
CA SER A 69 -19.36 3.48 6.01
C SER A 69 -19.05 2.48 7.13
N GLN A 70 -17.80 2.05 7.26
CA GLN A 70 -17.42 0.96 8.13
C GLN A 70 -17.30 1.36 9.59
N GLN A 71 -17.95 0.60 10.47
CA GLN A 71 -17.94 0.78 11.93
C GLN A 71 -17.20 -0.35 12.66
N SER A 72 -16.84 -1.44 11.97
CA SER A 72 -16.15 -2.58 12.57
C SER A 72 -14.66 -2.34 12.71
N ALA A 73 -14.08 -2.78 13.83
CA ALA A 73 -12.64 -2.77 14.07
C ALA A 73 -11.97 -4.13 13.75
N SER A 74 -12.70 -5.09 13.18
CA SER A 74 -12.18 -6.41 12.88
C SER A 74 -11.72 -6.54 11.43
N VAL A 75 -10.44 -6.91 11.23
CA VAL A 75 -9.90 -7.23 9.89
C VAL A 75 -10.78 -8.24 9.17
N ARG A 76 -11.18 -9.31 9.88
CA ARG A 76 -11.97 -10.41 9.29
C ARG A 76 -13.33 -9.94 8.77
N ASP A 77 -14.02 -9.08 9.51
CA ASP A 77 -15.34 -8.60 9.11
C ASP A 77 -15.25 -7.63 7.93
N ILE A 78 -14.25 -6.75 7.95
CA ILE A 78 -13.98 -5.84 6.84
C ILE A 78 -13.62 -6.64 5.59
N THR A 79 -12.70 -7.60 5.68
CA THR A 79 -12.29 -8.47 4.58
C THR A 79 -13.50 -9.19 3.96
N ARG A 80 -14.37 -9.78 4.79
CA ARG A 80 -15.59 -10.46 4.30
C ARG A 80 -16.50 -9.53 3.52
N ARG A 81 -16.67 -8.30 3.98
CA ARG A 81 -17.49 -7.29 3.29
C ARG A 81 -16.86 -6.83 1.99
N LEU A 82 -15.54 -6.61 1.97
CA LEU A 82 -14.81 -6.29 0.75
C LEU A 82 -14.92 -7.41 -0.29
N GLN A 83 -14.77 -8.68 0.14
CA GLN A 83 -14.96 -9.85 -0.72
C GLN A 83 -16.38 -9.92 -1.32
N ALA A 84 -17.41 -9.57 -0.55
CA ALA A 84 -18.77 -9.53 -1.06
C ALA A 84 -18.95 -8.48 -2.17
N ILE A 85 -18.24 -7.34 -2.09
CA ILE A 85 -18.23 -6.34 -3.17
C ILE A 85 -17.46 -6.86 -4.37
N THR A 86 -16.24 -7.38 -4.17
CA THR A 86 -15.40 -7.90 -5.27
C THR A 86 -16.14 -9.01 -6.04
N ALA A 87 -16.92 -9.85 -5.38
CA ALA A 87 -17.72 -10.89 -6.00
C ALA A 87 -18.77 -10.37 -7.01
N ASN A 88 -19.20 -9.10 -6.90
CA ASN A 88 -20.10 -8.47 -7.86
C ASN A 88 -19.40 -8.05 -9.17
N TYR A 89 -18.06 -8.14 -9.22
CA TYR A 89 -17.23 -7.77 -10.35
C TYR A 89 -16.38 -8.96 -10.85
N PRO A 90 -17.01 -10.03 -11.36
CA PRO A 90 -16.31 -11.27 -11.71
C PRO A 90 -15.25 -11.13 -12.81
N ASN A 91 -15.35 -10.06 -13.61
CA ASN A 91 -14.42 -9.75 -14.70
C ASN A 91 -13.30 -8.79 -14.29
N VAL A 92 -13.23 -8.40 -13.02
CA VAL A 92 -12.16 -7.52 -12.51
C VAL A 92 -11.35 -8.27 -11.46
N ARG A 93 -10.03 -8.30 -11.63
CA ARG A 93 -9.11 -8.95 -10.69
C ARG A 93 -8.27 -7.90 -9.96
N LEU A 94 -8.13 -8.11 -8.65
CA LEU A 94 -7.16 -7.36 -7.84
C LEU A 94 -5.77 -7.95 -8.08
N VAL A 95 -4.83 -7.17 -8.60
CA VAL A 95 -3.47 -7.64 -8.89
C VAL A 95 -2.48 -6.92 -8.00
N GLY A 96 -1.77 -7.70 -7.19
CA GLY A 96 -0.78 -7.21 -6.24
C GLY A 96 -1.35 -6.81 -4.88
N MET A 97 -2.65 -6.88 -4.68
CA MET A 97 -3.31 -6.67 -3.38
C MET A 97 -4.41 -7.70 -3.12
N THR A 98 -4.85 -7.79 -1.87
CA THR A 98 -5.99 -8.59 -1.44
C THR A 98 -6.93 -7.75 -0.61
N GLU A 99 -8.17 -8.19 -0.45
CA GLU A 99 -9.16 -7.55 0.42
C GLU A 99 -8.69 -7.51 1.88
N GLU A 100 -7.96 -8.52 2.32
CA GLU A 100 -7.34 -8.55 3.64
C GLU A 100 -6.26 -7.47 3.77
N GLY A 101 -5.41 -7.30 2.75
CA GLY A 101 -4.41 -6.24 2.71
C GLY A 101 -5.03 -4.85 2.79
N ILE A 102 -6.15 -4.62 2.10
CA ILE A 102 -6.92 -3.39 2.17
C ILE A 102 -7.47 -3.18 3.59
N ALA A 103 -8.06 -4.23 4.21
CA ALA A 103 -8.63 -4.16 5.56
C ALA A 103 -7.56 -3.81 6.60
N ILE A 104 -6.36 -4.41 6.52
CA ILE A 104 -5.23 -4.13 7.41
C ILE A 104 -4.76 -2.68 7.23
N ALA A 105 -4.56 -2.22 5.99
CA ALA A 105 -4.15 -0.85 5.71
C ALA A 105 -5.19 0.17 6.24
N PHE A 106 -6.48 -0.11 6.08
CA PHE A 106 -7.56 0.71 6.61
C PHE A 106 -7.54 0.82 8.14
N LEU A 107 -7.40 -0.29 8.85
CA LEU A 107 -7.32 -0.29 10.31
C LEU A 107 -6.08 0.47 10.81
N ARG A 108 -4.94 0.31 10.15
CA ARG A 108 -3.73 1.10 10.45
C ARG A 108 -3.96 2.60 10.26
N ALA A 109 -4.72 2.98 9.22
CA ALA A 109 -5.07 4.38 8.99
C ALA A 109 -5.94 4.97 10.11
N ILE A 110 -6.88 4.19 10.66
CA ILE A 110 -7.79 4.64 11.74
C ILE A 110 -7.08 4.64 13.09
N THR A 111 -6.32 3.59 13.42
CA THR A 111 -5.71 3.42 14.74
C THR A 111 -4.40 4.17 14.90
N GLY A 112 -3.78 4.60 13.80
CA GLY A 112 -2.43 5.15 13.80
C GLY A 112 -1.36 4.14 14.22
N SER A 113 -1.68 2.83 14.23
CA SER A 113 -0.81 1.76 14.69
C SER A 113 -0.34 0.92 13.52
N GLU A 114 0.97 0.73 13.39
CA GLU A 114 1.56 -0.20 12.41
C GLU A 114 1.42 -1.67 12.82
N SER A 115 0.95 -1.96 14.04
CA SER A 115 0.92 -3.31 14.63
C SER A 115 -0.32 -4.14 14.31
N CYS A 116 -1.26 -3.67 13.48
CA CYS A 116 -2.39 -4.49 13.06
C CYS A 116 -1.92 -5.55 12.05
N ASN A 117 -1.71 -6.78 12.52
CA ASN A 117 -1.39 -7.94 11.69
C ASN A 117 -2.61 -8.87 11.59
N ALA A 118 -2.65 -9.72 10.55
CA ALA A 118 -3.72 -10.69 10.34
C ALA A 118 -3.94 -11.66 11.52
N GLU A 119 -2.93 -11.85 12.37
CA GLU A 119 -2.98 -12.74 13.54
C GLU A 119 -3.87 -12.22 14.67
N ASP A 120 -4.11 -10.88 14.73
CA ASP A 120 -5.00 -10.28 15.74
C ASP A 120 -6.50 -10.51 15.43
N ALA A 121 -6.81 -11.07 14.26
CA ALA A 121 -8.19 -11.35 13.84
C ALA A 121 -8.87 -12.51 14.58
N THR A 122 -8.14 -13.27 15.40
CA THR A 122 -8.68 -14.45 16.10
C THR A 122 -9.09 -14.21 17.56
N ASN A 123 -8.74 -13.07 18.16
CA ASN A 123 -9.09 -12.78 19.54
C ASN A 123 -10.11 -11.65 19.66
N ASN A 124 -11.31 -12.07 20.03
CA ASN A 124 -12.46 -11.24 20.34
C ASN A 124 -12.28 -10.53 21.68
N GLY A 125 -12.42 -9.20 21.68
CA GLY A 125 -12.87 -8.42 22.84
C GLY A 125 -11.85 -8.23 23.94
N ASN A 126 -11.16 -7.14 23.86
CA ASN A 126 -10.75 -6.18 24.90
C ASN A 126 -9.50 -5.48 24.43
N ILE A 127 -9.66 -4.29 23.88
CA ILE A 127 -8.55 -3.37 23.65
C ILE A 127 -8.19 -2.75 25.01
N ALA A 128 -7.56 -3.54 25.86
CA ALA A 128 -6.75 -3.02 26.96
C ALA A 128 -5.37 -2.72 26.40
N ARG A 129 -4.95 -1.46 26.52
CA ARG A 129 -3.58 -1.00 26.27
C ARG A 129 -2.59 -1.95 26.95
N SER A 130 -2.04 -2.88 26.21
CA SER A 130 -0.91 -3.68 26.64
C SER A 130 0.27 -3.33 25.74
N THR A 131 1.08 -2.40 26.20
CA THR A 131 2.47 -2.26 25.76
C THR A 131 3.24 -3.51 26.19
N LYS A 132 3.07 -4.62 25.50
CA LYS A 132 4.00 -5.75 25.56
C LYS A 132 5.07 -5.55 24.50
N GLN A 133 6.23 -5.12 24.98
CA GLN A 133 7.50 -5.22 24.28
C GLN A 133 7.67 -6.67 23.79
N TYR A 134 7.48 -6.91 22.50
CA TYR A 134 7.84 -8.17 21.87
C TYR A 134 9.36 -8.21 21.73
N SER A 135 10.01 -8.88 22.68
CA SER A 135 11.38 -9.39 22.55
C SER A 135 11.34 -10.71 21.75
N GLY A 136 10.91 -10.65 20.52
CA GLY A 136 11.11 -11.68 19.54
C GLY A 136 12.15 -11.18 18.54
N LYS A 137 13.20 -11.97 18.28
CA LYS A 137 14.15 -11.70 17.19
C LYS A 137 13.34 -11.39 15.93
N GLN A 138 13.29 -10.10 15.57
CA GLN A 138 12.83 -9.69 14.24
C GLN A 138 13.72 -10.44 13.25
N PRO A 139 13.15 -11.03 12.15
CA PRO A 139 13.98 -11.38 11.02
C PRO A 139 14.72 -10.09 10.66
N GLU A 140 16.03 -10.19 10.54
CA GLU A 140 16.90 -9.07 10.22
C GLU A 140 16.28 -8.35 9.01
N MET A 141 15.54 -7.29 9.29
CA MET A 141 15.26 -6.30 8.27
C MET A 141 16.64 -5.86 7.82
N HIS A 142 16.97 -6.12 6.57
CA HIS A 142 18.15 -5.53 5.95
C HIS A 142 18.14 -4.08 6.38
N ASN A 143 19.09 -3.69 7.22
CA ASN A 143 19.19 -2.37 7.79
C ASN A 143 18.99 -1.37 6.65
N ALA A 144 17.93 -0.58 6.72
CA ALA A 144 17.73 0.48 5.74
C ALA A 144 19.01 1.31 5.77
N LEU A 145 19.67 1.40 4.62
CA LEU A 145 20.92 2.14 4.51
C LEU A 145 20.67 3.56 4.98
N THR A 146 21.60 4.11 5.75
CA THR A 146 21.59 5.53 6.09
C THR A 146 21.78 6.38 4.83
N GLN A 147 21.40 7.64 4.88
CA GLN A 147 21.62 8.56 3.75
C GLN A 147 23.11 8.64 3.38
N GLU A 148 23.99 8.57 4.35
CA GLU A 148 25.46 8.60 4.13
C GLU A 148 25.94 7.35 3.40
N GLU A 149 25.44 6.17 3.76
CA GLU A 149 25.74 4.91 3.07
C GLU A 149 25.22 4.91 1.62
N TYR A 150 24.05 5.50 1.37
CA TYR A 150 23.55 5.70 0.01
C TYR A 150 24.46 6.62 -0.80
N LEU A 151 24.85 7.76 -0.26
CA LEU A 151 25.73 8.71 -0.94
C LEU A 151 27.11 8.10 -1.23
N GLU A 152 27.66 7.32 -0.31
CA GLU A 152 28.92 6.63 -0.53
C GLU A 152 28.82 5.58 -1.64
N ARG A 153 27.75 4.80 -1.66
CA ARG A 153 27.49 3.84 -2.76
C ARG A 153 27.39 4.53 -4.11
N TRP A 154 26.75 5.69 -4.19
CA TRP A 154 26.69 6.48 -5.42
C TRP A 154 28.08 6.99 -5.85
N ARG A 155 28.91 7.43 -4.91
CA ARG A 155 30.28 7.87 -5.18
C ARG A 155 31.15 6.73 -5.72
N VAL A 156 30.98 5.53 -5.17
CA VAL A 156 31.71 4.33 -5.62
C VAL A 156 31.19 3.86 -6.98
N LEU A 157 29.87 3.85 -7.17
CA LEU A 157 29.23 3.36 -8.38
C LEU A 157 29.56 4.20 -9.61
N LYS A 158 29.67 5.53 -9.45
CA LYS A 158 29.97 6.50 -10.53
C LYS A 158 29.25 6.20 -11.85
N PRO A 159 27.91 6.09 -11.86
CA PRO A 159 27.20 5.66 -13.04
C PRO A 159 27.38 6.66 -14.19
N THR A 160 27.50 6.14 -15.40
CA THR A 160 27.37 6.97 -16.61
C THR A 160 25.93 7.43 -16.74
N VAL A 161 25.71 8.74 -16.84
CA VAL A 161 24.36 9.31 -17.01
C VAL A 161 24.09 9.55 -18.49
N ILE A 162 23.03 8.97 -19.00
CA ILE A 162 22.60 9.12 -20.39
C ILE A 162 21.20 9.75 -20.40
N HIS A 163 21.04 10.87 -21.09
CA HIS A 163 19.76 11.42 -21.47
C HIS A 163 19.38 10.88 -22.83
N ASP A 164 18.34 10.05 -22.87
CA ASP A 164 17.89 9.40 -24.11
C ASP A 164 16.73 10.15 -24.73
N LYS A 165 16.50 9.89 -26.01
CA LYS A 165 15.31 10.40 -26.74
C LYS A 165 14.04 9.74 -26.24
N PRO A 166 12.87 10.39 -26.38
CA PRO A 166 11.60 9.77 -26.10
C PRO A 166 11.42 8.44 -26.86
N ARG A 167 10.94 7.41 -26.16
CA ARG A 167 10.68 6.08 -26.71
C ARG A 167 9.27 5.62 -26.37
N ASN A 168 8.75 4.70 -27.18
CA ASN A 168 7.50 4.03 -26.82
C ASN A 168 7.78 2.98 -25.68
N PRO A 169 6.76 2.58 -24.92
CA PRO A 169 6.93 1.66 -23.80
C PRO A 169 7.62 0.34 -24.14
N ASN A 170 7.32 -0.26 -25.29
CA ASN A 170 7.88 -1.54 -25.68
C ASN A 170 9.39 -1.43 -25.98
N GLU A 171 9.78 -0.41 -26.77
CA GLU A 171 11.19 -0.15 -27.07
C GLU A 171 12.00 0.15 -25.80
N GLN A 172 11.39 0.86 -24.81
CA GLN A 172 12.05 1.12 -23.56
C GLN A 172 12.25 -0.15 -22.75
N MET A 173 11.23 -0.98 -22.62
CA MET A 173 11.33 -2.27 -21.92
C MET A 173 12.39 -3.19 -22.53
N GLU A 174 12.45 -3.26 -23.87
CA GLU A 174 13.49 -4.05 -24.56
C GLU A 174 14.88 -3.52 -24.26
N THR A 175 15.05 -2.19 -24.26
CA THR A 175 16.32 -1.53 -23.94
C THR A 175 16.73 -1.83 -22.50
N ASP A 176 15.83 -1.69 -21.54
CA ASP A 176 16.10 -1.94 -20.11
C ASP A 176 16.52 -3.40 -19.88
N ILE A 177 15.83 -4.35 -20.51
CA ILE A 177 16.17 -5.79 -20.42
C ILE A 177 17.55 -6.06 -21.04
N ALA A 178 17.84 -5.47 -22.20
CA ALA A 178 19.12 -5.65 -22.87
C ALA A 178 20.27 -5.11 -22.01
N TRP A 179 20.12 -3.89 -21.49
CA TRP A 179 21.15 -3.26 -20.66
C TRP A 179 21.35 -3.97 -19.33
N ALA A 180 20.26 -4.41 -18.68
CA ALA A 180 20.37 -5.21 -17.46
C ALA A 180 21.20 -6.50 -17.68
N ARG A 181 21.02 -7.18 -18.83
CA ARG A 181 21.79 -8.36 -19.20
C ARG A 181 23.27 -8.02 -19.48
N GLU A 182 23.54 -6.89 -20.10
CA GLU A 182 24.90 -6.43 -20.36
C GLU A 182 25.65 -6.10 -19.07
N VAL A 183 24.99 -5.42 -18.12
CA VAL A 183 25.55 -5.14 -16.79
C VAL A 183 25.79 -6.43 -16.01
N ALA A 184 24.83 -7.36 -16.02
CA ALA A 184 24.98 -8.65 -15.34
C ALA A 184 26.12 -9.52 -15.92
N ALA A 185 26.50 -9.28 -17.18
CA ALA A 185 27.60 -9.96 -17.87
C ALA A 185 28.92 -9.18 -17.87
N ASP A 186 29.03 -8.10 -17.05
CA ASP A 186 30.18 -7.18 -17.00
C ASP A 186 30.56 -6.59 -18.38
N LYS A 187 29.60 -6.45 -19.27
CA LYS A 187 29.81 -5.86 -20.62
C LYS A 187 29.43 -4.41 -20.70
N ARG A 188 28.79 -3.88 -19.66
CA ARG A 188 28.39 -2.48 -19.56
C ARG A 188 28.65 -1.97 -18.15
N GLU A 189 29.21 -0.78 -18.07
CA GLU A 189 29.36 -0.05 -16.81
C GLU A 189 27.99 0.35 -16.24
N PRO A 190 27.88 0.56 -14.91
CA PRO A 190 26.66 1.05 -14.29
C PRO A 190 26.18 2.31 -14.98
N THR A 191 24.94 2.35 -15.43
CA THR A 191 24.38 3.42 -16.24
C THR A 191 23.07 3.90 -15.65
N LEU A 192 22.91 5.23 -15.51
CA LEU A 192 21.62 5.87 -15.18
C LEU A 192 21.02 6.41 -16.48
N LEU A 193 19.91 5.84 -16.89
CA LEU A 193 19.16 6.28 -18.06
C LEU A 193 18.04 7.22 -17.65
N ILE A 194 18.02 8.42 -18.22
CA ILE A 194 16.96 9.40 -18.07
C ILE A 194 16.27 9.56 -19.42
N TRP A 195 14.98 9.34 -19.48
CA TRP A 195 14.19 9.36 -20.72
C TRP A 195 12.75 9.81 -20.45
N GLU A 196 12.04 10.15 -21.52
CA GLU A 196 10.64 10.56 -21.50
C GLU A 196 9.83 9.60 -22.35
N TRP A 197 8.55 9.43 -22.02
CA TRP A 197 7.63 8.69 -22.90
C TRP A 197 7.38 9.48 -24.17
N ALA A 198 7.46 8.81 -25.32
CA ALA A 198 6.92 9.38 -26.52
C ALA A 198 5.40 9.57 -26.33
N ALA A 199 4.88 10.73 -26.73
CA ALA A 199 3.45 10.96 -26.72
C ALA A 199 2.77 9.89 -27.61
N PRO A 200 1.59 9.39 -27.18
CA PRO A 200 0.83 8.41 -27.94
C PRO A 200 0.33 8.97 -29.26
#